data_23fb1c5d1764aaa3f0163b6be264be2e
#
_entry.id   23fb1c5d1764aaa3f0163b6be264be2e
#
_cell.length_a   1.000
_cell.length_b   1.000
_cell.length_c   1.000
_cell.angle_alpha   90.00
_cell.angle_beta   90.00
_cell.angle_gamma   90.00
#
_symmetry.space_group_name_H-M   'P 1'
#
loop_
_entity.id
_entity.type
_entity.pdbx_description
1 polymer ?
#
loop_
_entity_poly.entity_id
_entity_poly.type
_entity_poly.pdbx_seq_one_letter_code
_entity_poly.pdbx_strand_id
1 'polypeptide(L)'
;MSLFSAKSKPAEVFPFTLTDAEWHARLSPEQYRVMRAHGTERACTSPLNAEKRHGTYNCAGCGQALFTTDAKFESGTGWPSFFQPMNEHAVGTTEDRGWGMVRTEVHCGNCGSHLGHVFPDGPAPTQQRYCMNGVSLDFQPA
;
A
#
# COMPACT_ATOMS: atom_id res chain seq x y z
N MET A 1 5.40 -34.06 0.82
CA MET A 1 5.36 -33.60 0.55
C MET A 1 5.20 -32.88 0.16
N SER A 2 5.10 -32.64 0.12
CA SER A 2 4.95 -31.95 -0.36
C SER A 2 5.60 -31.33 -0.73
N LEU A 3 5.82 -31.54 -1.25
CA LEU A 3 6.71 -30.86 -1.71
C LEU A 3 6.42 -29.74 -2.25
N PHE A 4 5.40 -29.57 -2.79
CA PHE A 4 5.09 -28.46 -3.22
C PHE A 4 4.77 -27.60 -2.20
N SER A 5 4.10 -27.98 -1.21
CA SER A 5 3.77 -27.14 -0.10
C SER A 5 4.98 -26.76 0.63
N ALA A 6 5.92 -27.54 0.63
CA ALA A 6 7.16 -27.20 1.26
C ALA A 6 7.81 -26.05 0.58
N LYS A 7 7.55 -25.83 -0.67
CA LYS A 7 8.17 -24.77 -1.30
C LYS A 7 7.46 -23.56 -1.18
N SER A 8 6.20 -23.55 -0.82
CA SER A 8 5.52 -22.31 -0.70
C SER A 8 5.93 -21.64 0.57
N LYS A 9 6.01 -20.35 0.56
CA LYS A 9 6.22 -19.61 1.76
C LYS A 9 5.01 -19.78 2.63
N PRO A 10 5.16 -19.85 3.94
CA PRO A 10 4.02 -19.81 4.84
C PRO A 10 3.24 -18.53 4.57
N ALA A 11 1.94 -18.59 4.72
CA ALA A 11 1.14 -17.40 4.63
C ALA A 11 1.61 -16.41 5.68
N GLU A 12 1.73 -15.16 5.29
CA GLU A 12 2.15 -14.12 6.20
C GLU A 12 1.06 -13.91 7.24
N VAL A 13 1.46 -13.80 8.51
CA VAL A 13 0.53 -13.60 9.61
C VAL A 13 0.56 -12.14 10.01
N PHE A 14 -0.60 -11.50 10.00
CA PHE A 14 -0.70 -10.10 10.35
C PHE A 14 -1.38 -9.93 11.71
N PRO A 15 -0.97 -8.94 12.50
CA PRO A 15 -1.60 -8.68 13.80
C PRO A 15 -3.09 -8.34 13.73
N PHE A 16 -3.52 -7.70 12.64
CA PHE A 16 -4.91 -7.32 12.47
C PHE A 16 -5.50 -8.15 11.33
N THR A 17 -6.49 -8.97 11.65
CA THR A 17 -7.11 -9.83 10.64
C THR A 17 -8.63 -9.72 10.74
N LEU A 18 -9.29 -9.78 9.59
CA LEU A 18 -10.74 -9.80 9.49
C LEU A 18 -11.15 -10.89 8.51
N THR A 19 -12.36 -11.40 8.63
CA THR A 19 -12.90 -12.29 7.63
C THR A 19 -13.21 -11.50 6.36
N ASP A 20 -13.40 -12.20 5.26
CA ASP A 20 -13.76 -11.55 4.00
C ASP A 20 -15.07 -10.76 4.14
N ALA A 21 -16.05 -11.33 4.82
CA ALA A 21 -17.32 -10.64 5.04
C ALA A 21 -17.15 -9.36 5.85
N GLU A 22 -16.26 -9.40 6.85
CA GLU A 22 -15.98 -8.21 7.66
C GLU A 22 -15.28 -7.13 6.84
N TRP A 23 -14.38 -7.53 5.94
CA TRP A 23 -13.74 -6.57 5.05
C TRP A 23 -14.75 -5.90 4.12
N HIS A 24 -15.69 -6.70 3.57
CA HIS A 24 -16.75 -6.14 2.72
C HIS A 24 -17.62 -5.15 3.47
N ALA A 25 -17.89 -5.41 4.74
CA ALA A 25 -18.71 -4.52 5.54
C ALA A 25 -17.98 -3.22 5.90
N ARG A 26 -16.66 -3.30 6.03
CA ARG A 26 -15.83 -2.18 6.48
C ARG A 26 -15.38 -1.26 5.37
N LEU A 27 -15.11 -1.79 4.19
CA LEU A 27 -14.55 -1.06 3.07
C LEU A 27 -15.61 -0.74 2.03
N SER A 28 -15.43 0.37 1.30
CA SER A 28 -16.26 0.62 0.13
C SER A 28 -15.93 -0.42 -0.94
N PRO A 29 -16.79 -0.62 -1.94
CA PRO A 29 -16.47 -1.57 -3.01
C PRO A 29 -15.15 -1.28 -3.71
N GLU A 30 -14.83 -0.01 -3.93
CA GLU A 30 -13.57 0.36 -4.57
C GLU A 30 -12.37 0.08 -3.65
N GLN A 31 -12.50 0.39 -2.37
CA GLN A 31 -11.45 0.07 -1.40
C GLN A 31 -11.23 -1.43 -1.32
N TYR A 32 -12.30 -2.21 -1.28
CA TYR A 32 -12.16 -3.66 -1.23
C TYR A 32 -11.46 -4.19 -2.47
N ARG A 33 -11.86 -3.70 -3.65
CA ARG A 33 -11.27 -4.14 -4.91
C ARG A 33 -9.75 -3.91 -4.94
N VAL A 34 -9.31 -2.76 -4.45
CA VAL A 34 -7.89 -2.41 -4.45
C VAL A 34 -7.16 -3.11 -3.31
N MET A 35 -7.70 -3.02 -2.10
CA MET A 35 -6.96 -3.43 -0.90
C MET A 35 -7.01 -4.93 -0.62
N ARG A 36 -8.10 -5.60 -0.96
CA ARG A 36 -8.26 -7.03 -0.66
C ARG A 36 -8.31 -7.91 -1.91
N ALA A 37 -8.49 -7.33 -3.08
CA ALA A 37 -8.50 -8.07 -4.34
C ALA A 37 -7.38 -7.63 -5.31
N HIS A 38 -6.39 -6.92 -4.79
CA HIS A 38 -5.19 -6.50 -5.52
C HIS A 38 -5.48 -5.69 -6.79
N GLY A 39 -6.51 -4.86 -6.75
CA GLY A 39 -6.81 -3.96 -7.83
C GLY A 39 -5.91 -2.73 -7.80
N THR A 40 -6.03 -1.89 -8.80
CA THR A 40 -5.31 -0.63 -8.88
C THR A 40 -6.32 0.48 -9.14
N GLU A 41 -6.22 1.59 -8.41
CA GLU A 41 -7.08 2.72 -8.70
C GLU A 41 -6.64 3.36 -10.01
N ARG A 42 -7.58 4.03 -10.67
CA ARG A 42 -7.29 4.73 -11.90
C ARG A 42 -6.40 5.93 -11.60
N ALA A 43 -5.39 6.16 -12.43
CA ALA A 43 -4.48 7.28 -12.26
C ALA A 43 -5.24 8.61 -12.25
N CYS A 44 -4.75 9.55 -11.47
CA CYS A 44 -5.26 10.92 -11.38
C CYS A 44 -6.67 11.04 -10.79
N THR A 45 -7.14 10.01 -10.10
CA THR A 45 -8.49 10.06 -9.50
C THR A 45 -8.48 10.38 -8.02
N SER A 46 -7.35 10.20 -7.33
CA SER A 46 -7.30 10.42 -5.89
C SER A 46 -7.11 11.90 -5.55
N PRO A 47 -7.93 12.47 -4.68
CA PRO A 47 -7.68 13.82 -4.19
C PRO A 47 -6.38 13.93 -3.40
N LEU A 48 -5.82 12.80 -2.94
CA LEU A 48 -4.56 12.81 -2.20
C LEU A 48 -3.37 13.16 -3.09
N ASN A 49 -3.53 13.10 -4.41
CA ASN A 49 -2.47 13.58 -5.30
C ASN A 49 -2.15 15.06 -5.03
N ALA A 50 -3.15 15.84 -4.69
CA ALA A 50 -2.98 17.27 -4.46
C ALA A 50 -2.92 17.64 -2.98
N GLU A 51 -2.91 16.66 -2.08
CA GLU A 51 -2.91 16.94 -0.65
C GLU A 51 -1.57 17.53 -0.22
N LYS A 52 -1.58 18.74 0.33
CA LYS A 52 -0.35 19.43 0.74
C LYS A 52 -0.28 19.69 2.23
N ARG A 53 -1.35 19.46 2.98
CA ARG A 53 -1.34 19.71 4.43
C ARG A 53 -0.40 18.72 5.11
N HIS A 54 0.18 19.14 6.24
CA HIS A 54 0.96 18.25 7.07
C HIS A 54 0.04 17.24 7.76
N GLY A 55 0.48 16.02 7.84
CA GLY A 55 -0.30 14.98 8.48
C GLY A 55 0.24 13.60 8.20
N THR A 56 -0.59 12.62 8.49
CA THR A 56 -0.25 11.21 8.39
C THR A 56 -1.20 10.52 7.42
N TYR A 57 -0.66 9.61 6.63
CA TYR A 57 -1.44 8.78 5.70
C TYR A 57 -1.55 7.41 6.33
N ASN A 58 -2.76 7.06 6.75
CA ASN A 58 -3.03 5.81 7.47
C ASN A 58 -3.64 4.78 6.54
N CYS A 59 -3.52 3.51 6.91
CA CYS A 59 -4.17 2.43 6.18
C CYS A 59 -5.69 2.60 6.29
N ALA A 60 -6.36 2.68 5.15
CA ALA A 60 -7.82 2.83 5.16
C ALA A 60 -8.50 1.59 5.74
N GLY A 61 -7.83 0.46 5.77
CA GLY A 61 -8.40 -0.78 6.28
C GLY A 61 -8.32 -0.90 7.79
N CYS A 62 -7.14 -0.70 8.36
CA CYS A 62 -6.94 -0.93 9.80
C CYS A 62 -6.56 0.31 10.60
N GLY A 63 -6.24 1.40 9.94
CA GLY A 63 -5.91 2.65 10.63
C GLY A 63 -4.44 2.82 10.99
N GLN A 64 -3.58 1.85 10.67
CA GLN A 64 -2.17 1.99 11.01
C GLN A 64 -1.53 3.13 10.23
N ALA A 65 -0.72 3.94 10.90
CA ALA A 65 0.03 5.01 10.24
C ALA A 65 1.06 4.42 9.30
N LEU A 66 1.10 4.89 8.07
CA LEU A 66 1.95 4.32 7.02
C LEU A 66 2.99 5.29 6.50
N PHE A 67 2.57 6.53 6.19
CA PHE A 67 3.45 7.54 5.61
C PHE A 67 3.14 8.89 6.23
N THR A 68 4.10 9.82 6.13
CA THR A 68 3.87 11.20 6.55
C THR A 68 4.05 12.15 5.37
N THR A 69 3.54 13.34 5.50
CA THR A 69 3.71 14.38 4.49
C THR A 69 5.18 14.66 4.19
N ASP A 70 6.05 14.49 5.18
CA ASP A 70 7.48 14.77 4.99
C ASP A 70 8.12 13.90 3.92
N ALA A 71 7.57 12.73 3.67
CA ALA A 71 8.10 11.82 2.65
C ALA A 71 7.35 11.89 1.32
N LYS A 72 6.28 12.69 1.25
CA LYS A 72 5.48 12.78 0.03
C LYS A 72 6.16 13.67 -0.99
N PHE A 73 6.12 13.29 -2.27
CA PHE A 73 6.69 14.11 -3.34
C PHE A 73 5.83 14.01 -4.59
N GLU A 74 6.04 14.98 -5.50
CA GLU A 74 5.31 15.03 -6.76
C GLU A 74 6.01 14.15 -7.77
N SER A 75 5.44 12.99 -8.04
CA SER A 75 6.05 12.04 -8.96
C SER A 75 5.58 12.21 -10.40
N GLY A 76 4.45 12.87 -10.59
CA GLY A 76 3.89 13.02 -11.93
C GLY A 76 3.22 11.77 -12.47
N THR A 77 3.05 10.74 -11.63
CA THR A 77 2.51 9.46 -12.10
C THR A 77 1.00 9.38 -12.05
N GLY A 78 0.36 10.26 -11.27
CA GLY A 78 -1.09 10.20 -11.09
C GLY A 78 -1.52 9.42 -9.85
N TRP A 79 -0.55 8.94 -9.05
CA TRP A 79 -0.81 8.29 -7.78
C TRP A 79 0.00 8.97 -6.68
N PRO A 80 -0.51 9.03 -5.43
CA PRO A 80 0.27 9.59 -4.33
C PRO A 80 1.57 8.82 -4.16
N SER A 81 2.68 9.55 -4.01
CA SER A 81 4.01 8.95 -3.97
C SER A 81 4.80 9.43 -2.77
N PHE A 82 5.58 8.51 -2.20
CA PHE A 82 6.38 8.77 -1.01
C PHE A 82 7.75 8.13 -1.21
N PHE A 83 8.79 8.71 -0.61
CA PHE A 83 10.13 8.13 -0.79
C PHE A 83 10.50 7.17 0.35
N GLN A 84 9.71 7.08 1.41
CA GLN A 84 9.91 6.07 2.47
C GLN A 84 8.65 5.95 3.32
N PRO A 85 8.45 4.79 3.94
CA PRO A 85 7.38 4.65 4.92
C PRO A 85 7.75 5.33 6.23
N MET A 86 6.79 5.49 7.12
CA MET A 86 6.96 6.14 8.40
C MET A 86 7.99 5.44 9.28
N ASN A 87 8.05 4.12 9.21
CA ASN A 87 9.06 3.32 9.90
C ASN A 87 9.13 1.96 9.21
N GLU A 88 10.10 1.13 9.63
CA GLU A 88 10.36 -0.13 8.94
C GLU A 88 9.26 -1.17 9.12
N HIS A 89 8.36 -0.99 10.07
CA HIS A 89 7.27 -1.95 10.32
C HIS A 89 5.94 -1.50 9.72
N ALA A 90 5.87 -0.28 9.21
CA ALA A 90 4.61 0.26 8.69
C ALA A 90 4.09 -0.55 7.50
N VAL A 91 4.99 -0.97 6.62
CA VAL A 91 4.62 -1.70 5.42
C VAL A 91 5.51 -2.93 5.24
N GLY A 92 5.04 -3.88 4.46
CA GLY A 92 5.83 -5.01 4.00
C GLY A 92 5.83 -5.05 2.49
N THR A 93 6.67 -5.88 1.90
CA THR A 93 6.77 -6.01 0.46
C THR A 93 6.71 -7.46 0.02
N THR A 94 6.20 -7.68 -1.18
CA THR A 94 6.11 -9.01 -1.77
C THR A 94 6.40 -8.88 -3.27
N GLU A 95 7.07 -9.87 -3.83
CA GLU A 95 7.36 -9.85 -5.25
C GLU A 95 6.08 -10.16 -6.03
N ASP A 96 5.79 -9.32 -7.02
CA ASP A 96 4.62 -9.45 -7.88
C ASP A 96 5.10 -9.77 -9.29
N ARG A 97 4.79 -10.96 -9.77
CA ARG A 97 5.26 -11.43 -11.08
C ARG A 97 4.17 -11.48 -12.14
N GLY A 98 3.12 -10.70 -11.96
CA GLY A 98 2.01 -10.71 -12.91
C GLY A 98 2.39 -10.12 -14.27
N TRP A 99 1.73 -10.59 -15.32
CA TRP A 99 1.87 -10.04 -16.67
C TRP A 99 3.29 -10.05 -17.23
N GLY A 100 4.10 -11.03 -16.87
CA GLY A 100 5.47 -11.12 -17.36
C GLY A 100 6.40 -10.06 -16.80
N MET A 101 5.95 -9.29 -15.82
CA MET A 101 6.76 -8.27 -15.17
C MET A 101 7.04 -8.67 -13.75
N VAL A 102 8.15 -8.18 -13.22
CA VAL A 102 8.48 -8.37 -11.81
C VAL A 102 8.42 -7.00 -11.15
N ARG A 103 7.52 -6.86 -10.19
CA ARG A 103 7.37 -5.61 -9.44
C ARG A 103 7.40 -5.95 -7.96
N THR A 104 7.65 -4.95 -7.13
CA THR A 104 7.61 -5.12 -5.68
C THR A 104 6.32 -4.52 -5.15
N GLU A 105 5.42 -5.38 -4.71
CA GLU A 105 4.15 -4.98 -4.13
C GLU A 105 4.36 -4.49 -2.71
N VAL A 106 3.61 -3.47 -2.29
CA VAL A 106 3.66 -2.92 -0.94
C VAL A 106 2.31 -3.15 -0.29
N HIS A 107 2.33 -3.69 0.93
CA HIS A 107 1.11 -3.95 1.69
C HIS A 107 1.25 -3.40 3.12
N CYS A 108 0.13 -3.18 3.77
CA CYS A 108 0.12 -2.73 5.16
C CYS A 108 0.77 -3.80 6.06
N GLY A 109 1.73 -3.39 6.88
CA GLY A 109 2.41 -4.34 7.77
C GLY A 109 1.52 -4.86 8.89
N ASN A 110 0.39 -4.21 9.14
CA ASN A 110 -0.52 -4.61 10.23
C ASN A 110 -1.66 -5.51 9.75
N CYS A 111 -2.29 -5.21 8.62
CA CYS A 111 -3.45 -5.98 8.15
C CYS A 111 -3.25 -6.67 6.80
N GLY A 112 -2.12 -6.43 6.15
CA GLY A 112 -1.83 -7.08 4.87
C GLY A 112 -2.54 -6.52 3.66
N SER A 113 -3.32 -5.45 3.81
CA SER A 113 -4.04 -4.88 2.67
C SER A 113 -3.07 -4.34 1.63
N HIS A 114 -3.39 -4.56 0.37
CA HIS A 114 -2.58 -4.07 -0.74
C HIS A 114 -2.62 -2.54 -0.79
N LEU A 115 -1.45 -1.93 -0.89
CA LEU A 115 -1.34 -0.47 -0.93
C LEU A 115 -0.88 0.03 -2.29
N GLY A 116 0.07 -0.64 -2.91
CA GLY A 116 0.65 -0.21 -4.17
C GLY A 116 1.92 -0.96 -4.48
N HIS A 117 2.86 -0.26 -5.09
CA HIS A 117 4.16 -0.85 -5.48
C HIS A 117 5.28 0.14 -5.18
N VAL A 118 6.48 -0.37 -5.00
CA VAL A 118 7.67 0.46 -4.82
C VAL A 118 8.62 0.23 -5.97
N PHE A 119 9.21 1.32 -6.49
CA PHE A 119 10.13 1.32 -7.62
C PHE A 119 11.44 2.00 -7.24
N PRO A 120 12.56 1.66 -7.87
CA PRO A 120 13.87 2.21 -7.50
C PRO A 120 14.20 3.55 -8.17
N ASP A 121 13.20 4.24 -8.71
CA ASP A 121 13.39 5.48 -9.44
C ASP A 121 12.87 6.70 -8.68
N GLY A 122 13.00 6.70 -7.37
CA GLY A 122 12.57 7.81 -6.54
C GLY A 122 13.68 8.82 -6.22
N PRO A 123 13.34 9.85 -5.47
CA PRO A 123 14.33 10.88 -5.10
C PRO A 123 15.21 10.44 -3.94
N ALA A 124 16.30 11.20 -3.73
CA ALA A 124 17.08 11.06 -2.51
C ALA A 124 16.18 11.36 -1.30
N PRO A 125 16.45 10.79 -0.14
CA PRO A 125 17.64 10.02 0.20
C PRO A 125 17.55 8.53 -0.12
N THR A 126 16.37 7.99 -0.37
CA THR A 126 16.21 6.54 -0.50
C THR A 126 16.32 6.05 -1.93
N GLN A 127 16.10 6.90 -2.91
CA GLN A 127 15.93 6.54 -4.31
C GLN A 127 14.74 5.61 -4.54
N GLN A 128 13.82 5.53 -3.58
CA GLN A 128 12.62 4.67 -3.69
C GLN A 128 11.40 5.53 -3.99
N ARG A 129 10.51 4.99 -4.82
CA ARG A 129 9.22 5.64 -5.10
C ARG A 129 8.13 4.65 -4.69
N TYR A 130 7.51 4.93 -3.55
CA TYR A 130 6.35 4.16 -3.08
C TYR A 130 5.12 4.78 -3.74
N CYS A 131 4.60 4.09 -4.75
CA CYS A 131 3.47 4.56 -5.55
C CYS A 131 2.22 3.90 -4.99
N MET A 132 1.42 4.67 -4.27
CA MET A 132 0.32 4.11 -3.49
C MET A 132 -1.03 4.44 -4.11
N ASN A 133 -1.99 3.53 -3.96
CA ASN A 133 -3.37 3.80 -4.34
C ASN A 133 -3.98 4.71 -3.28
N GLY A 134 -4.51 5.85 -3.69
CA GLY A 134 -5.08 6.80 -2.74
C GLY A 134 -6.26 6.24 -1.97
N VAL A 135 -7.05 5.33 -2.58
CA VAL A 135 -8.18 4.72 -1.88
C VAL A 135 -7.74 3.82 -0.73
N SER A 136 -6.47 3.39 -0.73
CA SER A 136 -5.91 2.57 0.34
C SER A 136 -5.47 3.41 1.54
N LEU A 137 -5.49 4.72 1.40
CA LEU A 137 -4.97 5.64 2.41
C LEU A 137 -6.08 6.53 2.95
N ASP A 138 -5.94 6.85 4.24
CA ASP A 138 -6.83 7.78 4.93
C ASP A 138 -5.95 8.88 5.49
N PHE A 139 -6.09 10.11 4.97
CA PHE A 139 -5.25 11.23 5.39
C PHE A 139 -5.79 11.84 6.66
N GLN A 140 -4.89 12.01 7.65
CA GLN A 140 -5.21 12.61 8.93
C GLN A 140 -4.38 13.87 9.06
N PRO A 141 -4.99 15.06 9.00
CA PRO A 141 -4.22 16.32 9.17
C PRO A 141 -3.63 16.40 10.57
N ALA A 142 -2.47 16.99 10.66
CA ALA A 142 -1.79 17.18 11.92
C ALA A 142 -2.53 18.21 12.80
#